data_24b65c828e897558523d2fe32cb10e87
#
_entry.id   24b65c828e897558523d2fe32cb10e87
#
_cell.length_a   1.000
_cell.length_b   1.000
_cell.length_c   1.000
_cell.angle_alpha   90.00
_cell.angle_beta   90.00
_cell.angle_gamma   90.00
#
_symmetry.space_group_name_H-M   'P 1'
#
loop_
_entity.id
_entity.type
_entity.pdbx_description
1 polymer ?
#
loop_
_entity_poly.entity_id
_entity_poly.type
_entity_poly.pdbx_seq_one_letter_code
_entity_poly.pdbx_strand_id
1 'polypeptide(L)'
;YYSVHGPVTFIDKERKMGYAVRCGWLEPGGSPYLASLRMNQSKSWEEFREACNYSNIPGENMIWADREGNIGWQAVGIAPIRNTHSGLVPVMGDGRYEWVDYLPIIEKPNIFNPKEDFFATANQNVTPISYDKWNAI
;
A
#
# COMPACT_ATOMS: atom_id res chain seq x y z
N TYR A 1 22.86 -7.54 10.84
CA TYR A 1 23.32 -6.22 10.41
C TYR A 1 22.14 -5.41 9.85
N TYR A 2 22.24 -4.09 9.99
CA TYR A 2 21.29 -3.14 9.42
C TYR A 2 22.02 -2.12 8.55
N SER A 3 21.40 -1.71 7.48
CA SER A 3 21.84 -0.61 6.61
C SER A 3 20.79 0.52 6.66
N VAL A 4 21.04 1.61 5.96
CA VAL A 4 20.03 2.69 5.76
C VAL A 4 18.79 2.22 5.01
N HIS A 5 18.88 1.08 4.32
CA HIS A 5 17.78 0.45 3.58
C HIS A 5 17.10 -0.71 4.34
N GLY A 6 17.41 -0.88 5.63
CA GLY A 6 16.82 -1.91 6.48
C GLY A 6 17.73 -3.10 6.78
N PRO A 7 17.18 -4.25 7.23
CA PRO A 7 17.95 -5.41 7.61
C PRO A 7 18.70 -6.02 6.41
N VAL A 8 19.97 -6.38 6.66
CA VAL A 8 20.77 -7.14 5.70
C VAL A 8 20.42 -8.62 5.85
N THR A 9 19.74 -9.18 4.86
CA THR A 9 19.21 -10.54 4.89
C THR A 9 20.16 -11.57 4.32
N PHE A 10 21.06 -11.15 3.44
CA PHE A 10 22.05 -12.03 2.81
C PHE A 10 23.37 -11.28 2.53
N ILE A 11 24.50 -11.97 2.71
CA ILE A 11 25.84 -11.47 2.40
C ILE A 11 26.52 -12.44 1.46
N ASP A 12 26.79 -11.97 0.23
CA ASP A 12 27.61 -12.66 -0.75
C ASP A 12 29.09 -12.28 -0.53
N LYS A 13 29.84 -13.21 0.07
CA LYS A 13 31.26 -12.97 0.39
C LYS A 13 32.17 -12.98 -0.85
N GLU A 14 31.79 -13.74 -1.88
CA GLU A 14 32.57 -13.83 -3.12
C GLU A 14 32.45 -12.54 -3.91
N ARG A 15 31.25 -12.02 -4.06
CA ARG A 15 30.98 -10.75 -4.76
C ARG A 15 31.16 -9.52 -3.87
N LYS A 16 31.42 -9.71 -2.58
CA LYS A 16 31.53 -8.64 -1.57
C LYS A 16 30.29 -7.74 -1.54
N MET A 17 29.12 -8.34 -1.61
CA MET A 17 27.82 -7.64 -1.64
C MET A 17 26.95 -8.05 -0.45
N GLY A 18 26.23 -7.08 0.11
CA GLY A 18 25.16 -7.31 1.08
C GLY A 18 23.81 -6.96 0.46
N TYR A 19 22.81 -7.77 0.74
CA TYR A 19 21.44 -7.53 0.30
C TYR A 19 20.58 -7.09 1.49
N ALA A 20 20.15 -5.84 1.46
CA ALA A 20 19.26 -5.27 2.44
C ALA A 20 17.82 -5.23 1.90
N VAL A 21 16.83 -5.38 2.79
CA VAL A 21 15.41 -5.32 2.44
C VAL A 21 14.80 -4.04 3.01
N ARG A 22 14.37 -3.13 2.12
CA ARG A 22 13.52 -2.01 2.50
C ARG A 22 12.07 -2.43 2.34
N CYS A 23 11.30 -2.31 3.41
CA CYS A 23 9.91 -2.76 3.44
C CYS A 23 9.06 -1.72 4.18
N GLY A 24 7.94 -1.30 3.57
CA GLY A 24 7.01 -0.34 4.17
C GLY A 24 6.42 -0.81 5.52
N TRP A 25 6.38 -2.12 5.76
CA TRP A 25 5.91 -2.66 7.03
C TRP A 25 6.90 -2.45 8.19
N LEU A 26 8.15 -2.10 7.89
CA LEU A 26 9.18 -1.78 8.88
C LEU A 26 9.27 -0.28 9.16
N GLU A 27 8.48 0.53 8.48
CA GLU A 27 8.46 1.98 8.71
C GLU A 27 7.81 2.29 10.08
N PRO A 28 8.38 3.22 10.85
CA PRO A 28 7.82 3.61 12.14
C PRO A 28 6.41 4.20 12.02
N GLY A 29 5.55 3.89 12.98
CA GLY A 29 4.19 4.45 13.06
C GLY A 29 3.10 3.63 12.39
N GLY A 30 3.44 2.56 11.66
CA GLY A 30 2.46 1.62 11.15
C GLY A 30 1.87 0.78 12.29
N SER A 31 0.59 0.98 12.61
CA SER A 31 -0.11 0.19 13.64
C SER A 31 -1.12 -0.73 12.96
N PRO A 32 -0.82 -2.05 12.87
CA PRO A 32 -1.69 -2.98 12.19
C PRO A 32 -3.11 -2.97 12.76
N TYR A 33 -4.10 -2.92 11.88
CA TYR A 33 -5.53 -3.06 12.19
C TYR A 33 -6.15 -1.97 13.09
N LEU A 34 -5.42 -1.05 13.67
CA LEU A 34 -6.00 -0.03 14.54
C LEU A 34 -6.95 0.93 13.80
N ALA A 35 -6.74 1.12 12.50
CA ALA A 35 -7.64 1.91 11.66
C ALA A 35 -9.07 1.35 11.63
N SER A 36 -9.26 0.03 11.83
CA SER A 36 -10.58 -0.59 11.85
C SER A 36 -11.47 -0.09 12.99
N LEU A 37 -10.89 0.37 14.10
CA LEU A 37 -11.65 1.01 15.18
C LEU A 37 -12.31 2.32 14.71
N ARG A 38 -11.66 3.05 13.82
CA ARG A 38 -12.20 4.26 13.20
C ARG A 38 -13.19 3.90 12.09
N MET A 39 -12.88 2.90 11.27
CA MET A 39 -13.77 2.40 10.22
C MET A 39 -15.13 1.97 10.80
N ASN A 40 -15.14 1.29 11.96
CA ASN A 40 -16.36 0.84 12.65
C ASN A 40 -17.25 1.99 13.13
N GLN A 41 -16.76 3.22 13.20
CA GLN A 41 -17.50 4.41 13.59
C GLN A 41 -18.02 5.19 12.39
N SER A 42 -17.61 4.85 11.17
CA SER A 42 -17.98 5.55 9.94
C SER A 42 -19.48 5.38 9.63
N LYS A 43 -20.12 6.45 9.23
CA LYS A 43 -21.56 6.51 8.89
C LYS A 43 -21.79 6.79 7.40
N SER A 44 -20.73 7.10 6.65
CA SER A 44 -20.78 7.35 5.21
C SER A 44 -19.55 6.76 4.52
N TRP A 45 -19.62 6.65 3.20
CA TRP A 45 -18.49 6.24 2.37
C TRP A 45 -17.28 7.17 2.55
N GLU A 46 -17.50 8.47 2.63
CA GLU A 46 -16.45 9.46 2.81
C GLU A 46 -15.72 9.30 4.15
N GLU A 47 -16.49 9.13 5.25
CA GLU A 47 -15.93 8.87 6.58
C GLU A 47 -15.15 7.55 6.62
N PHE A 48 -15.66 6.52 5.93
CA PHE A 48 -14.97 5.23 5.82
C PHE A 48 -13.64 5.37 5.06
N ARG A 49 -13.63 6.08 3.94
CA ARG A 49 -12.40 6.36 3.19
C ARG A 49 -11.38 7.16 4.00
N GLU A 50 -11.84 8.16 4.74
CA GLU A 50 -10.98 8.91 5.66
C GLU A 50 -10.39 7.98 6.74
N ALA A 51 -11.17 7.06 7.30
CA ALA A 51 -10.67 6.06 8.23
C ALA A 51 -9.66 5.11 7.58
N CYS A 52 -9.87 4.71 6.33
CA CYS A 52 -8.94 3.89 5.54
C CYS A 52 -7.56 4.56 5.38
N ASN A 53 -7.49 5.89 5.37
CA ASN A 53 -6.23 6.62 5.22
C ASN A 53 -5.22 6.37 6.36
N TYR A 54 -5.68 5.79 7.47
CA TYR A 54 -4.83 5.39 8.60
C TYR A 54 -4.42 3.92 8.57
N SER A 55 -4.86 3.15 7.57
CA SER A 55 -4.56 1.71 7.44
C SER A 55 -3.27 1.49 6.66
N ASN A 56 -2.12 1.73 7.31
CA ASN A 56 -0.82 1.60 6.67
C ASN A 56 -0.39 0.15 6.45
N ILE A 57 -0.67 -0.74 7.40
CA ILE A 57 -0.29 -2.16 7.37
C ILE A 57 -1.37 -3.04 8.02
N PRO A 58 -1.60 -4.25 7.47
CA PRO A 58 -1.15 -4.74 6.17
C PRO A 58 -1.82 -4.04 4.99
N GLY A 59 -1.33 -4.31 3.77
CA GLY A 59 -2.04 -3.89 2.55
C GLY A 59 -3.25 -4.80 2.33
N GLU A 60 -4.44 -4.22 2.24
CA GLU A 60 -5.70 -4.96 2.16
C GLU A 60 -6.71 -4.28 1.22
N ASN A 61 -7.77 -4.99 0.93
CA ASN A 61 -8.93 -4.49 0.22
C ASN A 61 -10.06 -4.22 1.23
N MET A 62 -10.37 -2.96 1.47
CA MET A 62 -11.44 -2.56 2.38
C MET A 62 -12.76 -2.42 1.63
N ILE A 63 -13.80 -3.03 2.17
CA ILE A 63 -15.14 -3.04 1.57
C ILE A 63 -16.10 -2.28 2.47
N TRP A 64 -16.88 -1.42 1.86
CA TRP A 64 -18.02 -0.72 2.46
C TRP A 64 -19.33 -1.27 1.92
N ALA A 65 -20.33 -1.38 2.80
CA ALA A 65 -21.71 -1.58 2.42
C ALA A 65 -22.63 -0.89 3.44
N ASP A 66 -23.72 -0.28 2.97
CA ASP A 66 -24.69 0.40 3.82
C ASP A 66 -26.13 -0.15 3.64
N ARG A 67 -27.06 0.39 4.42
CA ARG A 67 -28.46 -0.04 4.40
C ARG A 67 -29.23 0.51 3.22
N GLU A 68 -28.75 1.53 2.56
CA GLU A 68 -29.29 2.12 1.35
C GLU A 68 -28.92 1.30 0.09
N GLY A 69 -28.08 0.25 0.26
CA GLY A 69 -27.64 -0.62 -0.82
C GLY A 69 -26.37 -0.13 -1.54
N ASN A 70 -25.70 0.88 -0.99
CA ASN A 70 -24.43 1.31 -1.57
C ASN A 70 -23.30 0.34 -1.20
N ILE A 71 -22.38 0.16 -2.13
CA ILE A 71 -21.16 -0.61 -1.92
C ILE A 71 -19.92 0.20 -2.35
N GLY A 72 -18.80 0.00 -1.66
CA GLY A 72 -17.55 0.69 -1.96
C GLY A 72 -16.33 -0.21 -1.71
N TRP A 73 -15.28 0.03 -2.46
CA TRP A 73 -13.98 -0.61 -2.29
C TRP A 73 -12.87 0.43 -2.25
N GLN A 74 -11.94 0.28 -1.30
CA GLN A 74 -10.74 1.09 -1.16
C GLN A 74 -9.53 0.19 -0.94
N ALA A 75 -8.52 0.29 -1.79
CA ALA A 75 -7.22 -0.33 -1.54
C ALA A 75 -6.48 0.43 -0.42
N VAL A 76 -5.98 -0.28 0.59
CA VAL A 76 -5.20 0.32 1.68
C VAL A 76 -3.78 -0.25 1.74
N GLY A 77 -2.97 0.25 2.65
CA GLY A 77 -1.59 -0.13 2.86
C GLY A 77 -0.61 0.93 2.37
N ILE A 78 0.51 1.05 3.08
CA ILE A 78 1.58 1.98 2.74
C ILE A 78 2.08 1.76 1.31
N ALA A 79 2.22 2.83 0.55
CA ALA A 79 2.59 2.80 -0.87
C ALA A 79 3.74 3.76 -1.15
N PRO A 80 5.00 3.30 -1.09
CA PRO A 80 6.16 4.14 -1.39
C PRO A 80 6.22 4.50 -2.87
N ILE A 81 6.46 5.77 -3.16
CA ILE A 81 6.62 6.28 -4.53
C ILE A 81 8.04 5.99 -5.02
N ARG A 82 8.16 5.30 -6.16
CA ARG A 82 9.41 4.90 -6.80
C ARG A 82 9.49 5.50 -8.21
N ASN A 83 10.38 6.43 -8.43
CA ASN A 83 10.48 7.09 -9.74
C ASN A 83 11.50 6.42 -10.68
N THR A 84 12.42 5.62 -10.14
CA THR A 84 13.58 5.10 -10.88
C THR A 84 13.65 3.57 -10.94
N HIS A 85 12.74 2.86 -10.23
CA HIS A 85 12.74 1.40 -10.16
C HIS A 85 11.35 0.87 -9.79
N SER A 86 11.07 -0.37 -10.15
CA SER A 86 9.77 -1.02 -9.87
C SER A 86 9.64 -1.58 -8.45
N GLY A 87 10.76 -1.83 -7.78
CA GLY A 87 10.78 -2.58 -6.51
C GLY A 87 10.66 -4.10 -6.68
N LEU A 88 10.59 -4.62 -7.91
CA LEU A 88 10.44 -6.06 -8.21
C LEU A 88 11.78 -6.81 -8.28
N VAL A 89 12.89 -6.09 -8.39
CA VAL A 89 14.23 -6.65 -8.50
C VAL A 89 15.19 -5.91 -7.58
N PRO A 90 16.28 -6.56 -7.12
CA PRO A 90 17.34 -5.88 -6.38
C PRO A 90 17.97 -4.76 -7.20
N VAL A 91 18.27 -3.65 -6.55
CA VAL A 91 18.93 -2.48 -7.12
C VAL A 91 20.12 -2.08 -6.26
N MET A 92 21.02 -1.26 -6.80
CA MET A 92 22.18 -0.77 -6.05
C MET A 92 21.72 0.18 -4.92
N GLY A 93 22.24 -0.05 -3.71
CA GLY A 93 21.95 0.77 -2.53
C GLY A 93 22.85 2.01 -2.42
N ASP A 94 23.12 2.68 -3.52
CA ASP A 94 24.07 3.80 -3.64
C ASP A 94 23.38 5.18 -3.70
N GLY A 95 22.08 5.22 -3.39
CA GLY A 95 21.29 6.46 -3.36
C GLY A 95 20.55 6.79 -4.66
N ARG A 96 20.75 6.01 -5.74
CA ARG A 96 20.06 6.26 -7.03
C ARG A 96 18.62 5.74 -7.08
N TYR A 97 18.28 4.81 -6.18
CA TYR A 97 17.02 4.04 -6.20
C TYR A 97 16.27 4.18 -4.87
N GLU A 98 16.07 5.42 -4.43
CA GLU A 98 15.36 5.70 -3.18
C GLU A 98 13.86 5.84 -3.37
N TRP A 99 13.12 5.56 -2.31
CA TRP A 99 11.74 5.99 -2.21
C TRP A 99 11.71 7.50 -2.00
N VAL A 100 10.94 8.21 -2.80
CA VAL A 100 10.93 9.68 -2.77
C VAL A 100 9.85 10.24 -1.85
N ASP A 101 8.75 9.50 -1.66
CA ASP A 101 7.63 9.89 -0.81
C ASP A 101 6.69 8.68 -0.63
N TYR A 102 5.54 8.90 -0.01
CA TYR A 102 4.46 7.93 0.11
C TYR A 102 3.17 8.47 -0.49
N LEU A 103 2.49 7.64 -1.28
CA LEU A 103 1.18 7.98 -1.79
C LEU A 103 0.16 7.97 -0.64
N PRO A 104 -0.64 9.04 -0.44
CA PRO A 104 -1.76 9.00 0.49
C PRO A 104 -2.69 7.83 0.18
N ILE A 105 -3.07 7.06 1.20
CA ILE A 105 -3.91 5.85 1.00
C ILE A 105 -5.22 6.20 0.32
N ILE A 106 -5.81 7.34 0.63
CA ILE A 106 -7.05 7.82 0.01
C ILE A 106 -6.93 8.04 -1.51
N GLU A 107 -5.71 8.19 -2.03
CA GLU A 107 -5.42 8.33 -3.46
C GLU A 107 -5.17 6.99 -4.17
N LYS A 108 -5.11 5.89 -3.42
CA LYS A 108 -5.02 4.54 -3.99
C LYS A 108 -6.30 4.17 -4.73
N PRO A 109 -6.26 3.11 -5.57
CA PRO A 109 -7.44 2.68 -6.30
C PRO A 109 -8.65 2.49 -5.40
N ASN A 110 -9.78 2.99 -5.82
CA ASN A 110 -11.06 2.90 -5.12
C ASN A 110 -12.21 2.97 -6.12
N ILE A 111 -13.37 2.50 -5.70
CA ILE A 111 -14.61 2.62 -6.48
C ILE A 111 -15.80 2.63 -5.54
N PHE A 112 -16.85 3.38 -5.90
CA PHE A 112 -18.12 3.44 -5.22
C PHE A 112 -19.24 3.15 -6.20
N ASN A 113 -20.17 2.26 -5.84
CA ASN A 113 -21.29 1.82 -6.65
C ASN A 113 -20.90 1.47 -8.10
N PRO A 114 -20.08 0.41 -8.31
CA PRO A 114 -19.72 -0.02 -9.66
C PRO A 114 -20.93 -0.49 -10.43
N LYS A 115 -20.90 -0.38 -11.75
CA LYS A 115 -21.99 -0.81 -12.64
C LYS A 115 -22.32 -2.30 -12.56
N GLU A 116 -21.34 -3.08 -12.14
CA GLU A 116 -21.42 -4.54 -11.97
C GLU A 116 -22.14 -4.96 -10.72
N ASP A 117 -22.41 -4.03 -9.77
CA ASP A 117 -23.06 -4.24 -8.48
C ASP A 117 -22.35 -5.26 -7.56
N PHE A 118 -21.05 -5.53 -7.80
CA PHE A 118 -20.26 -6.38 -6.92
C PHE A 118 -18.76 -6.08 -7.01
N PHE A 119 -17.99 -6.58 -6.03
CA PHE A 119 -16.53 -6.64 -6.05
C PHE A 119 -16.05 -8.07 -5.88
N ALA A 120 -14.93 -8.40 -6.52
CA ALA A 120 -14.22 -9.65 -6.30
C ALA A 120 -12.71 -9.38 -6.24
N THR A 121 -12.09 -9.71 -5.12
CA THR A 121 -10.64 -9.61 -4.93
C THR A 121 -10.08 -10.92 -4.43
N ALA A 122 -9.04 -11.44 -5.10
CA ALA A 122 -8.34 -12.66 -4.73
C ALA A 122 -6.85 -12.54 -5.10
N ASN A 123 -6.22 -11.43 -4.70
CA ASN A 123 -4.83 -11.07 -4.99
C ASN A 123 -4.50 -10.86 -6.49
N GLN A 124 -5.51 -10.82 -7.35
CA GLN A 124 -5.31 -10.38 -8.73
C GLN A 124 -5.18 -8.85 -8.79
N ASN A 125 -4.58 -8.36 -9.87
CA ASN A 125 -4.54 -6.92 -10.12
C ASN A 125 -5.95 -6.41 -10.48
N VAL A 126 -6.52 -5.59 -9.60
CA VAL A 126 -7.83 -4.93 -9.77
C VAL A 126 -7.69 -3.45 -10.09
N THR A 127 -6.46 -2.96 -10.23
CA THR A 127 -6.19 -1.55 -10.54
C THR A 127 -6.58 -1.25 -11.98
N PRO A 128 -7.44 -0.24 -12.23
CA PRO A 128 -7.85 0.10 -13.58
C PRO A 128 -6.66 0.62 -14.41
N ILE A 129 -6.65 0.32 -15.70
CA ILE A 129 -5.57 0.76 -16.61
C ILE A 129 -5.44 2.29 -16.65
N SER A 130 -6.53 3.01 -16.41
CA SER A 130 -6.56 4.47 -16.35
C SER A 130 -5.95 5.08 -15.08
N TYR A 131 -5.54 4.23 -14.12
CA TYR A 131 -4.90 4.73 -12.91
C TYR A 131 -3.49 5.26 -13.23
N ASP A 132 -3.19 6.48 -12.80
CA ASP A 132 -2.01 7.24 -13.20
C ASP A 132 -0.81 7.16 -12.23
N LYS A 133 -1.01 6.54 -11.05
CA LYS A 133 0.02 6.48 -9.98
C LYS A 133 0.66 5.09 -9.84
N TRP A 134 0.97 4.46 -10.97
CA TRP A 134 1.57 3.12 -11.01
C TRP A 134 2.94 3.01 -10.34
N ASN A 135 3.67 4.12 -10.20
CA ASN A 135 4.96 4.16 -9.51
C ASN A 135 4.84 4.01 -7.97
N ALA A 136 3.64 3.95 -7.44
CA ALA A 136 3.34 3.80 -6.02
C ALA A 136 2.56 2.53 -5.66
N ILE A 137 2.33 1.62 -6.63
CA ILE A 137 1.60 0.36 -6.39
C ILE A 137 2.31 -0.84 -7.01
#